data_d3f22d03ab1a1559d12c41cb51fe5b51
#
_entry.id   d3f22d03ab1a1559d12c41cb51fe5b51
#
_cell.length_a   1.000
_cell.length_b   1.000
_cell.length_c   1.000
_cell.angle_alpha   90.00
_cell.angle_beta   90.00
_cell.angle_gamma   90.00
#
_symmetry.space_group_name_H-M   'P 1'
#
loop_
_entity.id
_entity.type
_entity.pdbx_description
1 polymer ?
#
loop_
_entity_poly.entity_id
_entity_poly.type
_entity_poly.pdbx_seq_one_letter_code
_entity_poly.pdbx_strand_id
1 'polypeptide(L)'
;MARGMNHIYLIGVLARDPELRYTPSGVAVYEATIAGEDHLAGADGKQRQLPWYHRVSILGKPAEWQSERNLVAGDAVLVEGTLDYSSWDAPEGGKRSMVKVKALRMEQLSTQPETTQDAGGGVRMNGGMNQVMVVGNLTRDPDLRYTPAGDAVLGLSLAVNETWKDRQGQPQEKVHWLDVTLWRDLAEAAKDFHKGDPVLVAGRLTNESWTDKDGNKRNTTKIEANRFEVLSRGTPSGTSPTAAPAAQREPVAAAAPGARPTSNRAARPAPSKPARSGGLDIDEGLQDFPPEEDLPF
;
A
#
# COMPACT_ATOMS: atom_id res chain seq x y z
N MET A 1 15.97 1.70 -6.47
CA MET A 1 14.77 1.16 -5.79
C MET A 1 13.77 0.76 -6.86
N ALA A 2 13.09 -0.37 -6.71
CA ALA A 2 12.01 -0.73 -7.62
C ALA A 2 10.90 0.32 -7.50
N ARG A 3 10.30 0.70 -8.64
CA ARG A 3 9.13 1.59 -8.64
C ARG A 3 7.99 0.81 -7.98
N GLY A 4 7.46 1.32 -6.87
CA GLY A 4 6.40 0.65 -6.13
C GLY A 4 5.15 0.50 -7.01
N MET A 5 4.46 -0.61 -6.86
CA MET A 5 3.11 -0.83 -7.36
C MET A 5 2.21 -1.04 -6.16
N ASN A 6 1.05 -0.40 -6.15
CA ASN A 6 0.10 -0.48 -5.04
C ASN A 6 -1.30 -0.37 -5.62
N HIS A 7 -1.97 -1.51 -5.76
CA HIS A 7 -3.31 -1.59 -6.32
C HIS A 7 -4.20 -2.50 -5.50
N ILE A 8 -5.44 -2.09 -5.32
CA ILE A 8 -6.51 -2.91 -4.77
C ILE A 8 -7.75 -2.79 -5.64
N TYR A 9 -8.42 -3.92 -5.85
CA TYR A 9 -9.71 -4.04 -6.53
C TYR A 9 -10.70 -4.73 -5.59
N LEU A 10 -11.85 -4.09 -5.37
CA LEU A 10 -12.94 -4.64 -4.60
C LEU A 10 -14.20 -4.66 -5.45
N ILE A 11 -14.91 -5.78 -5.45
CA ILE A 11 -16.31 -5.88 -5.89
C ILE A 11 -17.10 -6.40 -4.71
N GLY A 12 -18.06 -5.62 -4.27
CA GLY A 12 -18.91 -5.92 -3.14
C GLY A 12 -20.11 -4.99 -3.11
N VAL A 13 -20.83 -4.98 -2.01
CA VAL A 13 -21.92 -4.04 -1.80
C VAL A 13 -21.55 -3.01 -0.74
N LEU A 14 -22.21 -1.87 -0.76
CA LEU A 14 -22.15 -0.92 0.34
C LEU A 14 -22.80 -1.55 1.57
N ALA A 15 -22.01 -1.76 2.62
CA ALA A 15 -22.49 -2.35 3.86
C ALA A 15 -23.50 -1.46 4.60
N ARG A 16 -23.37 -0.15 4.42
CA ARG A 16 -24.19 0.94 4.98
C ARG A 16 -24.25 2.09 3.99
N ASP A 17 -25.15 3.03 4.23
CA ASP A 17 -25.18 4.27 3.46
C ASP A 17 -23.83 4.99 3.63
N PRO A 18 -23.23 5.42 2.51
CA PRO A 18 -21.95 6.14 2.57
C PRO A 18 -22.14 7.58 3.07
N GLU A 19 -21.07 8.19 3.56
CA GLU A 19 -21.10 9.52 4.14
C GLU A 19 -20.14 10.46 3.42
N LEU A 20 -20.62 11.70 3.17
CA LEU A 20 -19.76 12.81 2.75
C LEU A 20 -19.43 13.67 3.97
N ARG A 21 -18.16 13.85 4.24
CA ARG A 21 -17.64 14.72 5.32
C ARG A 21 -16.64 15.72 4.74
N TYR A 22 -16.31 16.73 5.52
CA TYR A 22 -15.26 17.70 5.18
C TYR A 22 -14.22 17.73 6.29
N THR A 23 -12.95 17.71 5.91
CA THR A 23 -11.85 17.93 6.85
C THR A 23 -11.88 19.37 7.37
N PRO A 24 -11.21 19.69 8.51
CA PRO A 24 -11.07 21.07 8.99
C PRO A 24 -10.48 22.02 7.94
N SER A 25 -9.65 21.51 7.03
CA SER A 25 -9.09 22.27 5.90
C SER A 25 -10.05 22.40 4.69
N GLY A 26 -11.30 21.90 4.79
CA GLY A 26 -12.34 22.01 3.75
C GLY A 26 -12.21 20.99 2.61
N VAL A 27 -11.41 19.93 2.76
CA VAL A 27 -11.31 18.85 1.77
C VAL A 27 -12.48 17.90 1.95
N ALA A 28 -13.24 17.64 0.87
CA ALA A 28 -14.32 16.66 0.88
C ALA A 28 -13.76 15.23 1.01
N VAL A 29 -14.39 14.42 1.85
CA VAL A 29 -14.08 13.00 2.06
C VAL A 29 -15.39 12.21 1.96
N TYR A 30 -15.48 11.34 0.98
CA TYR A 30 -16.58 10.39 0.86
C TYR A 30 -16.11 9.05 1.41
N GLU A 31 -16.77 8.58 2.47
CA GLU A 31 -16.45 7.33 3.14
C GLU A 31 -17.54 6.29 2.89
N ALA A 32 -17.12 5.09 2.55
CA ALA A 32 -17.97 3.93 2.33
C ALA A 32 -17.33 2.68 2.94
N THR A 33 -18.15 1.72 3.36
CA THR A 33 -17.71 0.39 3.72
C THR A 33 -18.18 -0.59 2.66
N ILE A 34 -17.24 -1.24 1.98
CA ILE A 34 -17.52 -2.25 0.97
C ILE A 34 -17.44 -3.61 1.62
N ALA A 35 -18.45 -4.44 1.41
CA ALA A 35 -18.57 -5.75 2.02
C ALA A 35 -18.86 -6.86 1.01
N GLY A 36 -18.23 -8.00 1.25
CA GLY A 36 -18.40 -9.23 0.49
C GLY A 36 -17.94 -10.43 1.29
N GLU A 37 -17.80 -11.56 0.64
CA GLU A 37 -17.24 -12.76 1.25
C GLU A 37 -16.37 -13.56 0.28
N ASP A 38 -15.31 -14.15 0.79
CA ASP A 38 -14.49 -15.09 0.05
C ASP A 38 -14.97 -16.52 0.35
N HIS A 39 -14.99 -17.35 -0.68
CA HIS A 39 -15.32 -18.76 -0.55
C HIS A 39 -14.05 -19.59 -0.64
N LEU A 40 -13.61 -20.16 0.47
CA LEU A 40 -12.43 -21.00 0.54
C LEU A 40 -12.81 -22.47 0.71
N ALA A 41 -12.24 -23.34 -0.11
CA ALA A 41 -12.31 -24.78 0.10
C ALA A 41 -11.39 -25.16 1.27
N GLY A 42 -11.95 -25.69 2.34
CA GLY A 42 -11.18 -26.28 3.44
C GLY A 42 -10.52 -27.59 3.03
N ALA A 43 -9.48 -28.01 3.76
CA ALA A 43 -8.83 -29.31 3.56
C ALA A 43 -9.78 -30.51 3.77
N ASP A 44 -10.87 -30.28 4.47
CA ASP A 44 -11.98 -31.23 4.71
C ASP A 44 -13.01 -31.27 3.57
N GLY A 45 -12.77 -30.55 2.47
CA GLY A 45 -13.69 -30.41 1.33
C GLY A 45 -14.90 -29.50 1.60
N LYS A 46 -15.03 -28.93 2.79
CA LYS A 46 -16.10 -27.99 3.10
C LYS A 46 -15.74 -26.59 2.62
N GLN A 47 -16.72 -25.92 2.06
CA GLN A 47 -16.59 -24.49 1.74
C GLN A 47 -16.74 -23.67 3.02
N ARG A 48 -15.80 -22.77 3.24
CA ARG A 48 -15.85 -21.78 4.30
C ARG A 48 -16.10 -20.43 3.69
N GLN A 49 -17.08 -19.73 4.23
CA GLN A 49 -17.36 -18.34 3.89
C GLN A 49 -16.57 -17.44 4.84
N LEU A 50 -15.81 -16.52 4.29
CA LEU A 50 -15.01 -15.54 5.03
C LEU A 50 -15.51 -14.14 4.69
N PRO A 51 -16.38 -13.55 5.51
CA PRO A 51 -16.84 -12.18 5.33
C PRO A 51 -15.68 -11.20 5.41
N TRP A 52 -15.72 -10.18 4.59
CA TRP A 52 -14.77 -9.07 4.66
C TRP A 52 -15.50 -7.72 4.53
N TYR A 53 -14.95 -6.71 5.23
CA TYR A 53 -15.46 -5.34 5.27
C TYR A 53 -14.26 -4.41 5.15
N HIS A 54 -14.25 -3.56 4.13
CA HIS A 54 -13.14 -2.62 3.93
C HIS A 54 -13.66 -1.20 3.86
N ARG A 55 -13.12 -0.33 4.72
CA ARG A 55 -13.35 1.10 4.61
C ARG A 55 -12.62 1.66 3.41
N VAL A 56 -13.35 2.42 2.63
CA VAL A 56 -12.88 3.03 1.39
C VAL A 56 -13.13 4.54 1.48
N SER A 57 -12.14 5.34 1.14
CA SER A 57 -12.26 6.79 1.10
C SER A 57 -11.94 7.35 -0.28
N ILE A 58 -12.72 8.34 -0.72
CA ILE A 58 -12.47 9.17 -1.90
C ILE A 58 -12.27 10.60 -1.42
N LEU A 59 -11.26 11.31 -1.95
CA LEU A 59 -10.87 12.63 -1.46
C LEU A 59 -11.08 13.72 -2.51
N GLY A 60 -11.43 14.94 -2.04
CA GLY A 60 -11.55 16.14 -2.86
C GLY A 60 -12.76 16.15 -3.78
N LYS A 61 -12.67 16.81 -4.93
CA LYS A 61 -13.79 16.91 -5.90
C LYS A 61 -14.41 15.58 -6.32
N PRO A 62 -13.64 14.48 -6.54
CA PRO A 62 -14.24 13.16 -6.79
C PRO A 62 -15.17 12.68 -5.67
N ALA A 63 -14.91 13.05 -4.41
CA ALA A 63 -15.78 12.72 -3.28
C ALA A 63 -17.16 13.41 -3.39
N GLU A 64 -17.17 14.69 -3.76
CA GLU A 64 -18.41 15.46 -3.99
C GLU A 64 -19.23 14.83 -5.13
N TRP A 65 -18.60 14.56 -6.27
CA TRP A 65 -19.27 13.91 -7.41
C TRP A 65 -19.80 12.51 -7.07
N GLN A 66 -19.08 11.76 -6.23
CA GLN A 66 -19.52 10.43 -5.80
C GLN A 66 -20.76 10.53 -4.91
N SER A 67 -20.83 11.53 -4.05
CA SER A 67 -22.00 11.75 -3.18
C SER A 67 -23.28 12.11 -3.95
N GLU A 68 -23.16 12.81 -5.09
CA GLU A 68 -24.28 13.16 -5.97
C GLU A 68 -24.96 11.94 -6.60
N ARG A 69 -24.29 10.78 -6.61
CA ARG A 69 -24.87 9.53 -7.15
C ARG A 69 -25.91 8.89 -6.23
N ASN A 70 -26.03 9.37 -4.99
CA ASN A 70 -27.00 8.90 -3.99
C ASN A 70 -27.02 7.38 -3.80
N LEU A 71 -25.83 6.79 -3.71
CA LEU A 71 -25.67 5.36 -3.44
C LEU A 71 -26.17 5.04 -2.03
N VAL A 72 -26.77 3.86 -1.87
CA VAL A 72 -27.30 3.38 -0.59
C VAL A 72 -26.78 1.99 -0.22
N ALA A 73 -27.00 1.58 1.02
CA ALA A 73 -26.67 0.23 1.48
C ALA A 73 -27.25 -0.84 0.54
N GLY A 74 -26.44 -1.84 0.21
CA GLY A 74 -26.82 -2.90 -0.74
C GLY A 74 -26.47 -2.64 -2.20
N ASP A 75 -26.17 -1.40 -2.59
CA ASP A 75 -25.69 -1.11 -3.94
C ASP A 75 -24.37 -1.81 -4.23
N ALA A 76 -24.33 -2.52 -5.36
CA ALA A 76 -23.12 -3.20 -5.81
C ALA A 76 -22.15 -2.20 -6.45
N VAL A 77 -20.89 -2.26 -6.06
CA VAL A 77 -19.86 -1.35 -6.54
C VAL A 77 -18.56 -2.07 -6.90
N LEU A 78 -17.86 -1.53 -7.90
CA LEU A 78 -16.47 -1.82 -8.20
C LEU A 78 -15.63 -0.66 -7.66
N VAL A 79 -14.62 -0.97 -6.86
CA VAL A 79 -13.63 -0.02 -6.37
C VAL A 79 -12.27 -0.38 -6.93
N GLU A 80 -11.60 0.60 -7.51
CA GLU A 80 -10.18 0.58 -7.85
C GLU A 80 -9.46 1.60 -6.96
N GLY A 81 -8.37 1.19 -6.30
CA GLY A 81 -7.69 2.07 -5.37
C GLY A 81 -6.29 1.63 -5.01
N THR A 82 -5.76 2.24 -3.97
CA THR A 82 -4.47 1.97 -3.37
C THR A 82 -4.60 1.77 -1.87
N LEU A 83 -3.65 1.05 -1.27
CA LEU A 83 -3.54 0.93 0.18
C LEU A 83 -2.78 2.15 0.71
N ASP A 84 -3.40 2.92 1.57
CA ASP A 84 -2.83 4.13 2.16
C ASP A 84 -2.50 3.90 3.64
N TYR A 85 -1.19 3.98 3.96
CA TYR A 85 -0.72 3.89 5.32
C TYR A 85 -0.65 5.29 5.94
N SER A 86 -1.21 5.43 7.12
CA SER A 86 -1.09 6.61 7.98
C SER A 86 -0.65 6.22 9.38
N SER A 87 0.07 7.11 10.06
CA SER A 87 0.46 6.93 11.46
C SER A 87 0.37 8.25 12.20
N TRP A 88 -0.06 8.19 13.47
CA TRP A 88 -0.22 9.35 14.33
C TRP A 88 0.18 9.02 15.76
N ASP A 89 0.44 10.05 16.54
CA ASP A 89 0.70 9.91 17.97
C ASP A 89 -0.65 9.92 18.71
N ALA A 90 -0.93 8.87 19.47
CA ALA A 90 -2.17 8.77 20.23
C ALA A 90 -2.17 9.73 21.44
N PRO A 91 -3.32 10.33 21.80
CA PRO A 91 -3.40 11.25 22.95
C PRO A 91 -2.95 10.63 24.28
N GLU A 92 -3.18 9.33 24.44
CA GLU A 92 -2.75 8.53 25.60
C GLU A 92 -1.27 8.11 25.55
N GLY A 93 -0.54 8.51 24.48
CA GLY A 93 0.85 8.15 24.23
C GLY A 93 0.99 6.91 23.36
N GLY A 94 2.13 6.85 22.64
CA GLY A 94 2.44 5.79 21.68
C GLY A 94 1.99 6.10 20.25
N LYS A 95 2.63 5.45 19.29
CA LYS A 95 2.27 5.54 17.86
C LYS A 95 1.18 4.56 17.52
N ARG A 96 0.16 5.05 16.85
CA ARG A 96 -0.85 4.23 16.17
C ARG A 96 -0.68 4.33 14.67
N SER A 97 -1.10 3.31 13.96
CA SER A 97 -1.06 3.30 12.50
C SER A 97 -2.28 2.56 11.95
N MET A 98 -2.63 2.90 10.74
CA MET A 98 -3.76 2.32 10.02
C MET A 98 -3.44 2.21 8.54
N VAL A 99 -3.96 1.17 7.91
CA VAL A 99 -4.00 1.03 6.45
C VAL A 99 -5.46 1.16 6.01
N LYS A 100 -5.73 2.09 5.10
CA LYS A 100 -7.05 2.32 4.50
C LYS A 100 -7.01 2.09 3.01
N VAL A 101 -8.16 1.85 2.40
CA VAL A 101 -8.31 1.85 0.95
C VAL A 101 -8.63 3.27 0.49
N LYS A 102 -7.70 3.88 -0.25
CA LYS A 102 -7.93 5.15 -0.95
C LYS A 102 -8.41 4.82 -2.35
N ALA A 103 -9.70 5.04 -2.62
CA ALA A 103 -10.26 4.78 -3.93
C ALA A 103 -9.84 5.87 -4.92
N LEU A 104 -9.38 5.42 -6.08
CA LEU A 104 -9.15 6.23 -7.26
C LEU A 104 -10.42 6.32 -8.11
N ARG A 105 -11.22 5.24 -8.07
CA ARG A 105 -12.47 5.09 -8.81
C ARG A 105 -13.44 4.22 -8.01
N MET A 106 -14.72 4.59 -8.01
CA MET A 106 -15.82 3.77 -7.50
C MET A 106 -16.96 3.84 -8.48
N GLU A 107 -17.43 2.71 -8.97
CA GLU A 107 -18.51 2.62 -9.93
C GLU A 107 -19.62 1.71 -9.43
N GLN A 108 -20.85 2.16 -9.57
CA GLN A 108 -22.03 1.34 -9.32
C GLN A 108 -22.16 0.30 -10.44
N LEU A 109 -22.40 -0.94 -10.04
CA LEU A 109 -22.66 -2.04 -10.96
C LEU A 109 -24.17 -2.17 -11.18
N SER A 110 -24.59 -2.48 -12.39
CA SER A 110 -26.01 -2.64 -12.75
C SER A 110 -26.62 -3.93 -12.22
N THR A 111 -25.83 -4.80 -11.59
CA THR A 111 -26.25 -6.09 -11.05
C THR A 111 -26.78 -5.92 -9.63
N GLN A 112 -27.85 -6.67 -9.30
CA GLN A 112 -28.29 -6.84 -7.92
C GLN A 112 -27.82 -8.23 -7.46
N PRO A 113 -26.70 -8.29 -6.71
CA PRO A 113 -26.19 -9.56 -6.22
C PRO A 113 -27.04 -10.08 -5.07
N GLU A 114 -26.92 -11.38 -4.80
CA GLU A 114 -27.42 -11.93 -3.54
C GLU A 114 -26.65 -11.33 -2.38
N THR A 115 -27.37 -10.95 -1.33
CA THR A 115 -26.82 -10.32 -0.14
C THR A 115 -27.25 -11.04 1.11
N THR A 116 -26.41 -10.96 2.14
CA THR A 116 -26.71 -11.41 3.50
C THR A 116 -26.70 -10.21 4.43
N GLN A 117 -27.66 -10.13 5.33
CA GLN A 117 -27.67 -9.12 6.38
C GLN A 117 -27.00 -9.67 7.64
N ASP A 118 -26.09 -8.91 8.20
CA ASP A 118 -25.38 -9.28 9.42
C ASP A 118 -26.18 -8.92 10.67
N ALA A 119 -25.83 -9.52 11.81
CA ALA A 119 -26.46 -9.24 13.09
C ALA A 119 -26.37 -7.75 13.51
N GLY A 120 -25.36 -7.02 13.03
CA GLY A 120 -25.19 -5.58 13.23
C GLY A 120 -25.93 -4.69 12.23
N GLY A 121 -26.79 -5.25 11.37
CA GLY A 121 -27.58 -4.53 10.38
C GLY A 121 -26.81 -4.14 9.11
N GLY A 122 -25.54 -4.51 8.99
CA GLY A 122 -24.76 -4.34 7.76
C GLY A 122 -25.17 -5.31 6.67
N VAL A 123 -25.03 -4.91 5.41
CA VAL A 123 -25.30 -5.76 4.26
C VAL A 123 -23.98 -6.17 3.63
N ARG A 124 -23.81 -7.45 3.26
CA ARG A 124 -22.67 -7.95 2.49
C ARG A 124 -23.10 -8.74 1.28
N MET A 125 -22.29 -8.72 0.25
CA MET A 125 -22.48 -9.51 -0.96
C MET A 125 -22.11 -10.97 -0.71
N ASN A 126 -22.92 -11.91 -1.19
CA ASN A 126 -22.53 -13.32 -1.26
C ASN A 126 -21.52 -13.48 -2.39
N GLY A 127 -20.25 -13.65 -2.05
CA GLY A 127 -19.11 -13.56 -2.98
C GLY A 127 -18.56 -12.15 -3.10
N GLY A 128 -17.99 -11.85 -4.26
CA GLY A 128 -17.33 -10.58 -4.53
C GLY A 128 -15.89 -10.73 -4.98
N MET A 129 -15.14 -9.66 -4.99
CA MET A 129 -13.71 -9.66 -5.30
C MET A 129 -12.97 -8.80 -4.29
N ASN A 130 -11.92 -9.35 -3.73
CA ASN A 130 -11.02 -8.67 -2.81
C ASN A 130 -9.60 -9.01 -3.24
N GLN A 131 -9.01 -8.17 -4.08
CA GLN A 131 -7.72 -8.43 -4.69
C GLN A 131 -6.75 -7.28 -4.50
N VAL A 132 -5.59 -7.58 -3.93
CA VAL A 132 -4.47 -6.66 -3.73
C VAL A 132 -3.28 -7.13 -4.57
N MET A 133 -2.56 -6.18 -5.15
CA MET A 133 -1.28 -6.42 -5.80
C MET A 133 -0.32 -5.28 -5.45
N VAL A 134 0.80 -5.62 -4.82
CA VAL A 134 1.80 -4.64 -4.40
C VAL A 134 3.22 -5.08 -4.79
N VAL A 135 4.06 -4.10 -5.10
CA VAL A 135 5.50 -4.27 -5.27
C VAL A 135 6.21 -3.37 -4.27
N GLY A 136 7.03 -3.94 -3.44
CA GLY A 136 7.77 -3.22 -2.40
C GLY A 136 9.08 -3.92 -2.04
N ASN A 137 9.77 -3.40 -1.05
CA ASN A 137 10.98 -4.02 -0.55
C ASN A 137 10.75 -4.55 0.87
N LEU A 138 11.32 -5.71 1.19
CA LEU A 138 11.30 -6.27 2.55
C LEU A 138 12.00 -5.31 3.52
N THR A 139 11.36 -5.02 4.64
CA THR A 139 11.89 -4.08 5.65
C THR A 139 12.75 -4.76 6.70
N ARG A 140 12.60 -6.06 6.83
CA ARG A 140 13.34 -6.96 7.74
C ARG A 140 13.43 -8.34 7.13
N ASP A 141 14.32 -9.16 7.66
CA ASP A 141 14.41 -10.58 7.31
C ASP A 141 13.13 -11.30 7.75
N PRO A 142 12.61 -12.24 6.94
CA PRO A 142 11.45 -13.05 7.28
C PRO A 142 11.65 -13.88 8.55
N ASP A 143 10.59 -14.05 9.35
CA ASP A 143 10.57 -14.88 10.55
C ASP A 143 9.51 -15.98 10.39
N LEU A 144 9.96 -17.18 10.02
CA LEU A 144 9.10 -18.35 9.84
C LEU A 144 8.70 -18.91 11.20
N ARG A 145 7.42 -19.14 11.40
CA ARG A 145 6.82 -19.74 12.60
C ARG A 145 5.88 -20.87 12.22
N TYR A 146 5.53 -21.66 13.20
CA TYR A 146 4.55 -22.73 13.03
C TYR A 146 3.40 -22.54 14.01
N THR A 147 2.18 -22.74 13.55
CA THR A 147 0.99 -22.77 14.40
C THR A 147 0.98 -24.04 15.25
N PRO A 148 0.18 -24.13 16.33
CA PRO A 148 0.00 -25.36 17.08
C PRO A 148 -0.51 -26.55 16.24
N ALA A 149 -1.15 -26.27 15.12
CA ALA A 149 -1.61 -27.28 14.16
C ALA A 149 -0.52 -27.73 13.17
N GLY A 150 0.68 -27.12 13.23
CA GLY A 150 1.83 -27.45 12.38
C GLY A 150 1.86 -26.69 11.05
N ASP A 151 0.93 -25.78 10.79
CA ASP A 151 0.96 -24.97 9.58
C ASP A 151 2.07 -23.90 9.66
N ALA A 152 2.90 -23.81 8.64
CA ALA A 152 3.89 -22.76 8.51
C ALA A 152 3.21 -21.40 8.29
N VAL A 153 3.65 -20.37 8.99
CA VAL A 153 3.21 -18.99 8.84
C VAL A 153 4.39 -18.04 8.90
N LEU A 154 4.40 -17.05 8.03
CA LEU A 154 5.47 -16.08 7.95
C LEU A 154 4.90 -14.68 7.75
N GLY A 155 5.28 -13.76 8.66
CA GLY A 155 4.91 -12.35 8.60
C GLY A 155 6.00 -11.51 7.96
N LEU A 156 5.63 -10.75 6.94
CA LEU A 156 6.50 -9.80 6.25
C LEU A 156 6.00 -8.39 6.46
N SER A 157 6.91 -7.41 6.45
CA SER A 157 6.57 -6.01 6.34
C SER A 157 7.24 -5.43 5.10
N LEU A 158 6.46 -4.75 4.26
CA LEU A 158 6.89 -4.17 3.00
C LEU A 158 6.94 -2.65 3.09
N ALA A 159 7.98 -2.06 2.51
CA ALA A 159 8.01 -0.65 2.16
C ALA A 159 7.62 -0.49 0.69
N VAL A 160 6.46 0.10 0.45
CA VAL A 160 5.93 0.36 -0.89
C VAL A 160 6.03 1.86 -1.15
N ASN A 161 6.87 2.25 -2.11
CA ASN A 161 7.10 3.66 -2.43
C ASN A 161 6.08 4.13 -3.47
N GLU A 162 5.38 5.21 -3.15
CA GLU A 162 4.54 5.97 -4.06
C GLU A 162 5.25 7.29 -4.40
N THR A 163 5.30 7.65 -5.68
CA THR A 163 5.87 8.92 -6.13
C THR A 163 4.89 9.62 -7.07
N TRP A 164 4.63 10.91 -6.82
CA TRP A 164 3.76 11.72 -7.65
C TRP A 164 4.33 13.14 -7.79
N LYS A 165 3.72 13.93 -8.65
CA LYS A 165 4.01 15.36 -8.74
C LYS A 165 2.85 16.14 -8.14
N ASP A 166 3.17 17.11 -7.29
CA ASP A 166 2.18 18.03 -6.75
C ASP A 166 1.65 19.02 -7.83
N ARG A 167 0.75 19.91 -7.41
CA ARG A 167 0.17 20.92 -8.32
C ARG A 167 1.20 21.90 -8.88
N GLN A 168 2.34 22.07 -8.20
CA GLN A 168 3.46 22.89 -8.63
C GLN A 168 4.47 22.11 -9.48
N GLY A 169 4.20 20.82 -9.75
CA GLY A 169 5.10 19.95 -10.52
C GLY A 169 6.29 19.42 -9.73
N GLN A 170 6.34 19.64 -8.41
CA GLN A 170 7.41 19.15 -7.55
C GLN A 170 7.21 17.67 -7.28
N PRO A 171 8.28 16.86 -7.30
CA PRO A 171 8.21 15.46 -6.97
C PRO A 171 7.92 15.27 -5.47
N GLN A 172 6.95 14.48 -5.16
CA GLN A 172 6.57 14.04 -3.81
C GLN A 172 6.78 12.53 -3.71
N GLU A 173 7.09 12.06 -2.51
CA GLU A 173 7.28 10.64 -2.22
C GLU A 173 6.61 10.29 -0.89
N LYS A 174 5.91 9.16 -0.86
CA LYS A 174 5.32 8.58 0.34
C LYS A 174 5.68 7.10 0.40
N VAL A 175 5.95 6.61 1.60
CA VAL A 175 6.21 5.19 1.85
C VAL A 175 5.03 4.61 2.60
N HIS A 176 4.42 3.56 2.04
CA HIS A 176 3.37 2.79 2.70
C HIS A 176 4.01 1.55 3.33
N TRP A 177 3.78 1.38 4.64
CA TRP A 177 4.23 0.22 5.39
C TRP A 177 3.08 -0.78 5.44
N LEU A 178 3.24 -1.89 4.73
CA LEU A 178 2.20 -2.90 4.57
C LEU A 178 2.65 -4.22 5.17
N ASP A 179 1.81 -4.80 6.02
CA ASP A 179 2.04 -6.12 6.58
C ASP A 179 1.42 -7.19 5.69
N VAL A 180 2.16 -8.27 5.50
CA VAL A 180 1.79 -9.42 4.66
C VAL A 180 1.91 -10.69 5.47
N THR A 181 0.94 -11.57 5.34
CA THR A 181 0.98 -12.93 5.91
C THR A 181 1.05 -13.95 4.78
N LEU A 182 2.03 -14.84 4.86
CA LEU A 182 2.19 -16.00 3.99
C LEU A 182 1.89 -17.27 4.79
N TRP A 183 1.26 -18.24 4.13
CA TRP A 183 0.90 -19.51 4.75
C TRP A 183 1.51 -20.70 4.01
N ARG A 184 1.82 -21.77 4.76
CA ARG A 184 2.22 -23.08 4.24
C ARG A 184 3.39 -22.99 3.25
N ASP A 185 3.20 -23.49 2.03
CA ASP A 185 4.25 -23.56 1.01
C ASP A 185 4.82 -22.17 0.65
N LEU A 186 3.98 -21.12 0.63
CA LEU A 186 4.45 -19.75 0.40
C LEU A 186 5.32 -19.25 1.55
N ALA A 187 4.99 -19.61 2.80
CA ALA A 187 5.78 -19.24 3.96
C ALA A 187 7.15 -19.93 3.93
N GLU A 188 7.18 -21.22 3.60
CA GLU A 188 8.44 -21.98 3.46
C GLU A 188 9.30 -21.45 2.31
N ALA A 189 8.71 -21.11 1.17
CA ALA A 189 9.43 -20.56 0.02
C ALA A 189 10.05 -19.19 0.29
N ALA A 190 9.47 -18.43 1.22
CA ALA A 190 9.90 -17.06 1.51
C ALA A 190 10.92 -16.93 2.67
N LYS A 191 11.26 -18.02 3.36
CA LYS A 191 12.08 -17.98 4.57
C LYS A 191 13.53 -17.51 4.36
N ASP A 192 14.08 -17.75 3.16
CA ASP A 192 15.48 -17.48 2.83
C ASP A 192 15.71 -16.10 2.19
N PHE A 193 14.67 -15.26 2.17
CA PHE A 193 14.80 -13.89 1.66
C PHE A 193 15.35 -12.95 2.71
N HIS A 194 15.81 -11.76 2.26
CA HIS A 194 16.51 -10.83 3.13
C HIS A 194 15.89 -9.44 3.05
N LYS A 195 16.13 -8.66 4.09
CA LYS A 195 15.82 -7.24 4.12
C LYS A 195 16.34 -6.53 2.86
N GLY A 196 15.46 -5.76 2.23
CA GLY A 196 15.77 -4.98 1.03
C GLY A 196 15.48 -5.71 -0.27
N ASP A 197 15.11 -7.00 -0.24
CA ASP A 197 14.74 -7.71 -1.45
C ASP A 197 13.44 -7.12 -2.03
N PRO A 198 13.43 -6.83 -3.35
CA PRO A 198 12.22 -6.37 -4.02
C PRO A 198 11.30 -7.55 -4.29
N VAL A 199 10.05 -7.43 -3.87
CA VAL A 199 9.05 -8.49 -3.98
C VAL A 199 7.75 -8.00 -4.58
N LEU A 200 7.09 -8.87 -5.35
CA LEU A 200 5.71 -8.74 -5.76
C LEU A 200 4.86 -9.63 -4.85
N VAL A 201 3.81 -9.07 -4.30
CA VAL A 201 2.81 -9.78 -3.52
C VAL A 201 1.45 -9.58 -4.15
N ALA A 202 0.72 -10.67 -4.38
CA ALA A 202 -0.69 -10.63 -4.69
C ALA A 202 -1.47 -11.45 -3.66
N GLY A 203 -2.69 -10.99 -3.34
CA GLY A 203 -3.51 -11.64 -2.32
C GLY A 203 -4.79 -10.88 -2.06
N ARG A 204 -5.33 -11.04 -0.87
CA ARG A 204 -6.54 -10.36 -0.39
C ARG A 204 -6.22 -9.49 0.82
N LEU A 205 -7.00 -8.44 1.01
CA LEU A 205 -6.94 -7.61 2.21
C LEU A 205 -7.72 -8.29 3.33
N THR A 206 -7.15 -8.37 4.51
CA THR A 206 -7.78 -8.96 5.70
C THR A 206 -7.69 -8.00 6.87
N ASN A 207 -8.72 -7.98 7.72
CA ASN A 207 -8.71 -7.26 8.97
C ASN A 207 -8.66 -8.27 10.12
N GLU A 208 -7.68 -8.11 10.99
CA GLU A 208 -7.53 -8.90 12.20
C GLU A 208 -7.82 -8.02 13.41
N SER A 209 -8.63 -8.51 14.34
CA SER A 209 -8.87 -7.84 15.61
C SER A 209 -8.43 -8.73 16.76
N TRP A 210 -7.81 -8.12 17.76
CA TRP A 210 -7.43 -8.82 19.00
C TRP A 210 -7.52 -7.86 20.18
N THR A 211 -7.59 -8.43 21.36
CA THR A 211 -7.52 -7.66 22.60
C THR A 211 -6.08 -7.71 23.10
N ASP A 212 -5.46 -6.55 23.34
CA ASP A 212 -4.13 -6.47 23.90
C ASP A 212 -4.11 -6.85 25.41
N LYS A 213 -2.92 -6.86 26.01
CA LYS A 213 -2.74 -7.25 27.41
C LYS A 213 -3.41 -6.27 28.40
N ASP A 214 -3.67 -5.05 27.94
CA ASP A 214 -4.30 -3.99 28.72
C ASP A 214 -5.82 -3.95 28.53
N GLY A 215 -6.39 -4.93 27.80
CA GLY A 215 -7.82 -5.06 27.54
C GLY A 215 -8.33 -4.20 26.39
N ASN A 216 -7.45 -3.50 25.66
CA ASN A 216 -7.86 -2.66 24.54
C ASN A 216 -8.05 -3.49 23.27
N LYS A 217 -9.13 -3.24 22.53
CA LYS A 217 -9.32 -3.80 21.19
C LYS A 217 -8.33 -3.16 20.22
N ARG A 218 -7.62 -3.98 19.49
CA ARG A 218 -6.66 -3.60 18.43
C ARG A 218 -7.09 -4.20 17.12
N ASN A 219 -6.98 -3.41 16.08
CA ASN A 219 -7.27 -3.83 14.72
C ASN A 219 -6.02 -3.64 13.87
N THR A 220 -5.78 -4.53 12.95
CA THR A 220 -4.75 -4.37 11.92
C THR A 220 -5.27 -4.86 10.59
N THR A 221 -4.85 -4.18 9.54
CA THR A 221 -5.14 -4.54 8.16
C THR A 221 -3.89 -5.14 7.56
N LYS A 222 -3.99 -6.35 6.99
CA LYS A 222 -2.88 -7.10 6.41
C LYS A 222 -3.24 -7.60 5.02
N ILE A 223 -2.25 -7.96 4.25
CA ILE A 223 -2.40 -8.69 2.99
C ILE A 223 -2.16 -10.16 3.28
N GLU A 224 -3.17 -11.01 3.10
CA GLU A 224 -2.97 -12.45 3.06
C GLU A 224 -2.61 -12.84 1.63
N ALA A 225 -1.35 -13.24 1.43
CA ALA A 225 -0.83 -13.50 0.11
C ALA A 225 -1.25 -14.88 -0.42
N ASN A 226 -1.63 -14.94 -1.68
CA ASN A 226 -1.80 -16.16 -2.47
C ASN A 226 -0.72 -16.31 -3.54
N ARG A 227 0.06 -15.26 -3.79
CA ARG A 227 1.22 -15.26 -4.69
C ARG A 227 2.32 -14.36 -4.12
N PHE A 228 3.54 -14.84 -4.20
CA PHE A 228 4.74 -14.15 -3.74
C PHE A 228 5.88 -14.42 -4.72
N GLU A 229 6.52 -13.36 -5.22
CA GLU A 229 7.59 -13.44 -6.22
C GLU A 229 8.71 -12.49 -5.84
N VAL A 230 9.95 -12.96 -5.84
CA VAL A 230 11.11 -12.07 -5.73
C VAL A 230 11.46 -11.52 -7.09
N LEU A 231 11.51 -10.20 -7.17
CA LEU A 231 11.93 -9.51 -8.37
C LEU A 231 13.45 -9.45 -8.35
N SER A 232 14.12 -10.06 -9.34
CA SER A 232 15.57 -9.97 -9.44
C SER A 232 15.99 -8.50 -9.49
N ARG A 233 16.92 -8.11 -8.63
CA ARG A 233 17.65 -6.85 -8.84
C ARG A 233 18.32 -7.01 -10.20
N GLY A 234 17.86 -6.29 -11.21
CA GLY A 234 18.57 -6.24 -12.49
C GLY A 234 20.01 -5.91 -12.19
N THR A 235 20.88 -6.88 -12.32
CA THR A 235 22.33 -6.62 -12.36
C THR A 235 22.46 -5.59 -13.48
N PRO A 236 23.05 -4.40 -13.25
CA PRO A 236 23.40 -3.54 -14.37
C PRO A 236 24.25 -4.41 -15.26
N SER A 237 23.76 -4.70 -16.47
CA SER A 237 24.53 -5.38 -17.51
C SER A 237 25.73 -4.49 -17.78
N GLY A 238 26.77 -4.70 -16.99
CA GLY A 238 28.10 -4.25 -17.33
C GLY A 238 28.51 -5.00 -18.59
N THR A 239 28.16 -4.43 -19.73
CA THR A 239 28.87 -4.71 -20.96
C THR A 239 30.32 -4.32 -20.71
N SER A 240 31.10 -5.28 -20.25
CA SER A 240 32.55 -5.19 -20.38
C SER A 240 32.80 -4.99 -21.87
N PRO A 241 33.44 -3.89 -22.31
CA PRO A 241 33.88 -3.84 -23.68
C PRO A 241 34.94 -4.93 -23.85
N THR A 242 34.61 -5.93 -24.64
CA THR A 242 35.56 -6.91 -25.15
C THR A 242 36.70 -6.13 -25.74
N ALA A 243 37.87 -6.25 -25.11
CA ALA A 243 39.10 -5.70 -25.60
C ALA A 243 39.36 -6.29 -27.00
N ALA A 244 39.21 -5.47 -28.01
CA ALA A 244 39.71 -5.77 -29.35
C ALA A 244 41.26 -5.81 -29.30
N PRO A 245 41.92 -6.72 -30.04
CA PRO A 245 43.37 -6.85 -30.02
C PRO A 245 44.05 -5.60 -30.52
N ALA A 246 45.04 -5.17 -29.77
CA ALA A 246 45.90 -4.02 -30.08
C ALA A 246 46.59 -4.19 -31.43
N ALA A 247 46.24 -3.38 -32.38
CA ALA A 247 47.10 -3.11 -33.57
C ALA A 247 48.18 -2.12 -33.17
N GLN A 248 49.41 -2.59 -33.24
CA GLN A 248 50.62 -1.76 -33.09
C GLN A 248 50.64 -0.64 -34.11
N ARG A 249 50.81 0.60 -33.67
CA ARG A 249 51.31 1.71 -34.48
C ARG A 249 52.43 2.38 -33.74
N GLU A 250 53.52 2.51 -34.46
CA GLU A 250 54.79 3.11 -34.10
C GLU A 250 54.74 4.63 -33.81
N PRO A 251 55.75 5.19 -33.13
CA PRO A 251 55.70 6.53 -32.59
C PRO A 251 56.19 7.57 -33.59
N VAL A 252 55.55 8.73 -33.65
CA VAL A 252 56.06 9.93 -34.29
C VAL A 252 56.24 11.04 -33.26
N ALA A 253 57.41 11.66 -33.33
CA ALA A 253 58.03 12.55 -32.37
C ALA A 253 57.46 13.99 -32.31
N ALA A 254 57.55 14.54 -31.12
CA ALA A 254 57.91 15.89 -30.71
C ALA A 254 57.33 17.15 -31.38
N ALA A 255 56.69 17.95 -30.55
CA ALA A 255 57.02 19.39 -30.35
C ALA A 255 56.25 19.97 -29.15
N ALA A 256 56.98 20.54 -28.19
CA ALA A 256 56.53 21.47 -27.15
C ALA A 256 56.94 22.90 -27.59
N PRO A 257 56.68 24.01 -26.86
CA PRO A 257 55.78 24.29 -25.69
C PRO A 257 55.03 25.64 -25.87
N GLY A 258 54.07 25.93 -25.00
CA GLY A 258 53.49 27.28 -24.95
C GLY A 258 52.44 27.49 -23.82
N ALA A 259 52.95 28.13 -22.75
CA ALA A 259 52.27 29.08 -21.86
C ALA A 259 50.95 28.77 -21.15
N ARG A 260 51.04 28.70 -19.82
CA ARG A 260 49.98 29.02 -18.85
C ARG A 260 49.47 30.45 -18.97
N PRO A 261 48.27 30.74 -18.59
CA PRO A 261 48.13 31.62 -17.44
C PRO A 261 47.17 31.10 -16.32
N THR A 262 47.49 31.63 -15.18
CA THR A 262 47.02 31.51 -13.83
C THR A 262 45.57 32.00 -13.58
N SER A 263 44.98 31.39 -12.53
CA SER A 263 44.06 31.96 -11.51
C SER A 263 42.63 32.29 -11.89
N ASN A 264 41.63 31.72 -11.19
CA ASN A 264 41.06 32.31 -9.98
C ASN A 264 40.12 31.33 -9.29
N ARG A 265 40.44 31.08 -8.04
CA ARG A 265 39.67 30.31 -7.11
C ARG A 265 38.64 31.26 -6.50
N ALA A 266 37.37 31.17 -6.95
CA ALA A 266 36.27 31.83 -6.27
C ALA A 266 35.56 30.78 -5.37
N ALA A 267 35.41 31.14 -4.12
CA ALA A 267 34.80 30.36 -3.04
C ALA A 267 33.33 30.05 -3.35
N ARG A 268 32.97 28.81 -3.17
CA ARG A 268 31.59 28.31 -3.24
C ARG A 268 30.91 28.61 -1.92
N PRO A 269 29.75 29.28 -1.86
CA PRO A 269 29.01 29.45 -0.64
C PRO A 269 28.31 28.11 -0.25
N ALA A 270 28.21 27.89 1.06
CA ALA A 270 27.54 26.74 1.68
C ALA A 270 26.07 26.74 1.33
N PRO A 271 25.42 25.53 1.20
CA PRO A 271 23.99 25.44 0.96
C PRO A 271 23.21 25.86 2.20
N SER A 272 22.37 26.87 2.06
CA SER A 272 21.34 27.27 3.00
C SER A 272 20.26 26.19 3.07
N LYS A 273 19.81 25.86 4.28
CA LYS A 273 18.67 24.97 4.57
C LYS A 273 17.44 25.47 3.81
N PRO A 274 16.67 24.60 3.13
CA PRO A 274 15.41 25.01 2.54
C PRO A 274 14.40 25.32 3.65
N ALA A 275 13.76 26.49 3.53
CA ALA A 275 12.61 26.88 4.31
C ALA A 275 11.46 25.88 4.01
N ARG A 276 10.75 25.46 5.06
CA ARG A 276 9.52 24.69 4.96
C ARG A 276 8.51 25.49 4.12
N SER A 277 8.26 25.08 2.91
CA SER A 277 7.12 25.54 2.13
C SER A 277 5.90 24.75 2.63
N GLY A 278 4.87 25.48 3.09
CA GLY A 278 3.59 24.90 3.48
C GLY A 278 2.91 24.27 2.27
N GLY A 279 3.15 22.98 2.04
CA GLY A 279 2.29 22.13 1.23
C GLY A 279 1.05 21.82 2.07
N LEU A 280 -0.12 21.87 1.44
CA LEU A 280 -1.35 21.36 2.04
C LEU A 280 -1.11 19.88 2.36
N ASP A 281 -0.90 19.61 3.64
CA ASP A 281 -0.73 18.25 4.15
C ASP A 281 -2.13 17.62 4.21
N ILE A 282 -2.46 16.83 3.20
CA ILE A 282 -3.74 16.12 3.12
C ILE A 282 -3.87 15.14 4.30
N ASP A 283 -2.75 14.76 4.90
CA ASP A 283 -2.71 13.87 6.07
C ASP A 283 -3.16 14.55 7.37
N GLU A 284 -3.03 15.88 7.53
CA GLU A 284 -3.52 16.57 8.74
C GLU A 284 -5.03 16.47 8.93
N GLY A 285 -5.79 16.39 7.82
CA GLY A 285 -7.26 16.25 7.89
C GLY A 285 -7.76 14.83 8.18
N LEU A 286 -6.90 13.82 8.05
CA LEU A 286 -7.27 12.41 8.32
C LEU A 286 -7.04 12.00 9.78
N GLN A 287 -6.40 12.84 10.59
CA GLN A 287 -6.10 12.56 12.00
C GLN A 287 -7.29 12.81 12.94
N ASP A 288 -8.29 13.58 12.48
CA ASP A 288 -9.46 13.97 13.28
C ASP A 288 -10.62 12.97 13.23
N PHE A 289 -10.42 11.76 12.69
CA PHE A 289 -11.47 10.75 12.69
C PHE A 289 -11.55 10.06 14.07
N PRO A 290 -12.76 9.96 14.65
CA PRO A 290 -12.94 9.25 15.90
C PRO A 290 -12.51 7.77 15.74
N PRO A 291 -11.97 7.17 16.82
CA PRO A 291 -11.56 5.77 16.79
C PRO A 291 -12.72 4.85 16.44
N GLU A 292 -12.40 3.75 15.78
CA GLU A 292 -13.33 2.71 15.30
C GLU A 292 -14.00 1.95 16.47
N GLU A 293 -14.85 2.57 17.26
CA GLU A 293 -15.48 1.88 18.38
C GLU A 293 -16.76 1.08 18.05
N ASP A 294 -17.31 1.21 16.84
CA ASP A 294 -18.64 0.67 16.52
C ASP A 294 -18.72 -0.18 15.23
N LEU A 295 -17.74 -1.04 14.95
CA LEU A 295 -17.98 -2.10 13.99
C LEU A 295 -18.37 -3.36 14.73
N PRO A 296 -19.57 -3.94 14.49
CA PRO A 296 -19.90 -5.27 14.99
C PRO A 296 -19.06 -6.30 14.24
N PHE A 297 -18.17 -6.95 14.98
CA PHE A 297 -17.52 -8.20 14.57
C PHE A 297 -18.21 -9.36 15.25
#